data_b386043ee35afeb40a673358d7818cc2
#
_entry.id   b386043ee35afeb40a673358d7818cc2
#
_cell.length_a   1.000
_cell.length_b   1.000
_cell.length_c   1.000
_cell.angle_alpha   90.00
_cell.angle_beta   90.00
_cell.angle_gamma   90.00
#
_symmetry.space_group_name_H-M   'P 1'
#
loop_
_entity.id
_entity.type
_entity.pdbx_description
1 polymer ?
#
loop_
_entity_poly.entity_id
_entity_poly.type
_entity_poly.pdbx_seq_one_letter_code
_entity_poly.pdbx_strand_id
1 'polypeptide(L)'
;MLRRVQAVSVPATVTIPPDVSVGLSVVESVIVHRENNGTIRVFSARCTHLGCHIDRIVGDEAVCPCHGSRYRADGTVSVGPAIRPLRPFRIEPDPASGGWIARAS
;
A
#
# COMPACT_ATOMS: atom_id res chain seq x y z
N MET A 1 -19.22 -18.15 -25.96
CA MET A 1 -18.03 -17.43 -25.77
C MET A 1 -17.46 -17.63 -24.39
N LEU A 2 -16.24 -17.95 -24.36
CA LEU A 2 -15.59 -18.19 -23.09
C LEU A 2 -15.35 -16.89 -22.34
N ARG A 3 -15.85 -16.86 -21.14
CA ARG A 3 -15.67 -15.73 -20.29
C ARG A 3 -14.40 -15.88 -19.49
N ARG A 4 -13.48 -15.00 -19.71
CA ARG A 4 -12.30 -15.05 -18.91
C ARG A 4 -12.59 -14.55 -17.50
N VAL A 5 -12.22 -15.35 -16.53
CA VAL A 5 -12.25 -14.90 -15.15
C VAL A 5 -11.17 -13.86 -14.99
N GLN A 6 -11.59 -12.67 -14.65
CA GLN A 6 -10.67 -11.59 -14.42
C GLN A 6 -9.96 -11.84 -13.09
N ALA A 7 -8.68 -12.06 -13.14
CA ALA A 7 -7.90 -12.04 -11.92
C ALA A 7 -8.03 -10.65 -11.30
N VAL A 8 -8.13 -10.59 -9.99
CA VAL A 8 -8.11 -9.30 -9.32
C VAL A 8 -6.74 -8.69 -9.56
N SER A 9 -6.69 -7.71 -10.43
CA SER A 9 -5.44 -7.04 -10.74
C SER A 9 -5.32 -5.79 -9.89
N VAL A 10 -4.12 -5.58 -9.35
CA VAL A 10 -3.78 -4.33 -8.69
C VAL A 10 -3.67 -3.27 -9.78
N PRO A 11 -4.34 -2.12 -9.65
CA PRO A 11 -4.17 -1.06 -10.62
C PRO A 11 -2.70 -0.69 -10.79
N ALA A 12 -2.29 -0.44 -12.04
CA ALA A 12 -0.91 -0.06 -12.33
C ALA A 12 -0.57 1.30 -11.72
N THR A 13 -1.57 2.15 -11.52
CA THR A 13 -1.39 3.48 -10.93
C THR A 13 -2.48 3.76 -9.93
N VAL A 14 -2.10 4.48 -8.88
CA VAL A 14 -3.03 4.95 -7.84
C VAL A 14 -2.73 6.42 -7.59
N THR A 15 -3.75 7.25 -7.57
CA THR A 15 -3.59 8.66 -7.24
C THR A 15 -3.68 8.86 -5.74
N ILE A 16 -2.69 9.52 -5.18
CA ILE A 16 -2.62 9.82 -3.75
C ILE A 16 -3.00 11.29 -3.56
N PRO A 17 -4.04 11.60 -2.77
CA PRO A 17 -4.43 12.99 -2.58
C PRO A 17 -3.39 13.78 -1.79
N PRO A 18 -3.30 15.10 -2.04
CA PRO A 18 -2.30 15.93 -1.37
C PRO A 18 -2.50 16.07 0.13
N ASP A 19 -3.72 15.83 0.62
CA ASP A 19 -4.07 15.95 2.02
C ASP A 19 -4.07 14.62 2.77
N VAL A 20 -3.43 13.60 2.20
CA VAL A 20 -3.30 12.31 2.90
C VAL A 20 -2.65 12.54 4.27
N SER A 21 -3.17 11.88 5.29
CA SER A 21 -2.74 12.09 6.67
C SER A 21 -1.28 11.66 6.89
N VAL A 22 -0.60 12.35 7.81
CA VAL A 22 0.69 11.91 8.32
C VAL A 22 0.52 10.55 8.99
N GLY A 23 1.52 9.70 8.85
CA GLY A 23 1.48 8.33 9.32
C GLY A 23 1.04 7.37 8.21
N LEU A 24 0.51 6.23 8.62
CA LEU A 24 0.06 5.21 7.68
C LEU A 24 -1.40 5.40 7.32
N SER A 25 -1.71 5.20 6.06
CA SER A 25 -3.09 5.23 5.55
C SER A 25 -3.24 4.15 4.48
N VAL A 26 -4.45 3.65 4.33
CA VAL A 26 -4.79 2.78 3.20
C VAL A 26 -5.54 3.64 2.18
N VAL A 27 -5.01 3.71 0.97
CA VAL A 27 -5.63 4.42 -0.14
C VAL A 27 -5.82 3.41 -1.26
N GLU A 28 -7.05 3.00 -1.50
CA GLU A 28 -7.37 1.99 -2.51
C GLU A 28 -6.52 0.74 -2.30
N SER A 29 -5.68 0.40 -3.26
CA SER A 29 -4.86 -0.82 -3.23
C SER A 29 -3.45 -0.60 -2.69
N VAL A 30 -3.18 0.54 -2.06
CA VAL A 30 -1.84 0.85 -1.56
C VAL A 30 -1.87 1.29 -0.10
N ILE A 31 -0.72 1.09 0.55
CA ILE A 31 -0.43 1.64 1.87
C ILE A 31 0.44 2.87 1.63
N VAL A 32 0.04 3.98 2.22
CA VAL A 32 0.76 5.25 2.11
C VAL A 32 1.35 5.60 3.47
N HIS A 33 2.64 5.85 3.49
CA HIS A 33 3.31 6.38 4.68
C HIS A 33 3.73 7.81 4.39
N ARG A 34 3.13 8.76 5.08
CA ARG A 34 3.51 10.16 4.99
C ARG A 34 4.28 10.55 6.24
N GLU A 35 5.53 10.94 6.06
CA GLU A 35 6.37 11.37 7.15
C GLU A 35 6.06 12.82 7.53
N ASN A 36 6.49 13.23 8.72
CA ASN A 36 6.24 14.59 9.22
C ASN A 36 6.82 15.67 8.31
N ASN A 37 7.93 15.36 7.64
CA ASN A 37 8.57 16.31 6.73
C ASN A 37 7.90 16.39 5.36
N GLY A 38 6.80 15.64 5.16
CA GLY A 38 6.08 15.61 3.90
C GLY A 38 6.54 14.55 2.91
N THR A 39 7.63 13.85 3.21
CA THR A 39 8.08 12.73 2.38
C THR A 39 7.03 11.64 2.40
N ILE A 40 6.81 11.01 1.24
CA ILE A 40 5.80 9.98 1.11
C ILE A 40 6.44 8.70 0.57
N ARG A 41 5.99 7.57 1.11
CA ARG A 41 6.33 6.23 0.61
C ARG A 41 5.05 5.48 0.36
N VAL A 42 5.04 4.68 -0.68
CA VAL A 42 3.84 3.94 -1.06
C VAL A 42 4.22 2.48 -1.29
N PHE A 43 3.41 1.59 -0.76
CA PHE A 43 3.59 0.16 -0.88
C PHE A 43 2.29 -0.48 -1.35
N SER A 44 2.41 -1.63 -1.99
CA SER A 44 1.24 -2.45 -2.30
C SER A 44 0.53 -2.83 -1.01
N ALA A 45 -0.79 -2.72 -0.98
CA ALA A 45 -1.59 -3.20 0.15
C ALA A 45 -1.88 -4.71 0.03
N ARG A 46 -1.11 -5.41 -0.77
CA ARG A 46 -1.25 -6.85 -0.93
C ARG A 46 -0.29 -7.56 0.01
N CYS A 47 -0.82 -8.35 0.93
CA CYS A 47 -0.02 -9.11 1.88
C CYS A 47 0.90 -10.08 1.13
N THR A 48 2.18 -10.09 1.50
CA THR A 48 3.17 -10.92 0.81
C THR A 48 3.08 -12.40 1.19
N HIS A 49 2.28 -12.74 2.20
CA HIS A 49 2.06 -14.14 2.58
C HIS A 49 1.13 -14.84 1.59
N LEU A 50 -0.15 -14.42 1.51
CA LEU A 50 -1.13 -15.07 0.63
C LEU A 50 -1.92 -14.08 -0.24
N GLY A 51 -1.49 -12.86 -0.32
CA GLY A 51 -2.09 -11.89 -1.24
C GLY A 51 -3.39 -11.27 -0.77
N CYS A 52 -3.75 -11.38 0.50
CA CYS A 52 -4.93 -10.72 1.03
C CYS A 52 -4.75 -9.20 1.00
N HIS A 53 -5.87 -8.51 0.83
CA HIS A 53 -5.86 -7.06 0.88
C HIS A 53 -5.70 -6.57 2.32
N ILE A 54 -4.71 -5.72 2.54
CA ILE A 54 -4.48 -5.09 3.83
C ILE A 54 -5.34 -3.84 3.89
N ASP A 55 -6.29 -3.82 4.81
CA ASP A 55 -7.22 -2.70 4.95
C ASP A 55 -7.21 -2.10 6.36
N ARG A 56 -6.25 -2.48 7.19
CA ARG A 56 -6.23 -2.09 8.60
C ARG A 56 -4.88 -1.54 9.00
N ILE A 57 -4.93 -0.38 9.66
CA ILE A 57 -3.77 0.24 10.27
C ILE A 57 -3.98 0.22 11.78
N VAL A 58 -2.97 -0.24 12.51
CA VAL A 58 -2.97 -0.22 13.97
C VAL A 58 -1.70 0.50 14.41
N GLY A 59 -1.85 1.71 14.94
CA GLY A 59 -0.71 2.55 15.29
C GLY A 59 0.12 2.86 14.05
N ASP A 60 1.37 2.44 14.07
CA ASP A 60 2.31 2.66 12.98
C ASP A 60 2.56 1.39 12.15
N GLU A 61 1.63 0.44 12.19
CA GLU A 61 1.76 -0.81 11.45
C GLU A 61 0.53 -1.11 10.61
N ALA A 62 0.76 -1.72 9.45
CA ALA A 62 -0.31 -2.26 8.60
C ALA A 62 -0.53 -3.72 8.97
N VAL A 63 -1.78 -4.12 9.13
CA VAL A 63 -2.13 -5.46 9.60
C VAL A 63 -2.93 -6.20 8.53
N CYS A 64 -2.45 -7.38 8.16
CA CYS A 64 -3.17 -8.25 7.25
C CYS A 64 -4.29 -8.98 8.01
N PRO A 65 -5.55 -8.88 7.57
CA PRO A 65 -6.66 -9.48 8.31
C PRO A 65 -6.72 -11.00 8.20
N CYS A 66 -6.06 -11.60 7.21
CA CYS A 66 -6.20 -13.04 6.96
C CYS A 66 -5.46 -13.88 8.00
N HIS A 67 -4.19 -13.57 8.27
CA HIS A 67 -3.37 -14.37 9.17
C HIS A 67 -2.57 -13.52 10.16
N GLY A 68 -2.85 -12.23 10.24
CA GLY A 68 -2.26 -11.36 11.24
C GLY A 68 -0.84 -10.88 10.97
N SER A 69 -0.33 -11.06 9.75
CA SER A 69 0.97 -10.48 9.40
C SER A 69 0.94 -8.97 9.61
N ARG A 70 2.03 -8.41 10.10
CA ARG A 70 2.16 -6.98 10.34
C ARG A 70 3.38 -6.43 9.65
N TYR A 71 3.24 -5.22 9.17
CA TYR A 71 4.29 -4.52 8.43
C TYR A 71 4.49 -3.14 9.03
N ARG A 72 5.76 -2.75 9.17
CA ARG A 72 6.14 -1.44 9.67
C ARG A 72 5.90 -0.36 8.62
N ALA A 73 6.06 0.89 9.02
CA ALA A 73 5.85 2.03 8.13
C ALA A 73 6.82 2.05 6.94
N ASP A 74 7.96 1.36 7.06
CA ASP A 74 8.92 1.23 5.95
C ASP A 74 8.63 0.00 5.07
N GLY A 75 7.54 -0.71 5.32
CA GLY A 75 7.14 -1.87 4.54
C GLY A 75 7.74 -3.19 5.01
N THR A 76 8.65 -3.18 5.97
CA THR A 76 9.27 -4.42 6.47
C THR A 76 8.33 -5.18 7.39
N VAL A 77 8.49 -6.50 7.45
CA VAL A 77 7.67 -7.37 8.29
C VAL A 77 8.05 -7.17 9.76
N SER A 78 7.05 -6.95 10.62
CA SER A 78 7.25 -6.96 12.07
C SER A 78 6.70 -8.23 12.71
N VAL A 79 5.64 -8.81 12.14
CA VAL A 79 5.04 -10.05 12.65
C VAL A 79 4.68 -10.92 11.46
N GLY A 80 5.12 -12.19 11.50
CA GLY A 80 4.76 -13.17 10.47
C GLY A 80 3.29 -13.57 10.54
N PRO A 81 2.90 -14.46 9.66
CA PRO A 81 3.68 -15.42 8.87
C PRO A 81 4.37 -14.87 7.61
N ALA A 82 4.08 -13.65 7.18
CA ALA A 82 4.81 -13.07 6.05
C ALA A 82 6.31 -12.99 6.35
N ILE A 83 7.14 -13.22 5.33
CA ILE A 83 8.59 -13.17 5.45
C ILE A 83 9.23 -12.16 4.51
N ARG A 84 8.43 -11.54 3.64
CA ARG A 84 8.92 -10.54 2.70
C ARG A 84 8.29 -9.19 2.96
N PRO A 85 9.01 -8.10 2.72
CA PRO A 85 8.44 -6.77 2.86
C PRO A 85 7.33 -6.52 1.82
N LEU A 86 6.52 -5.52 2.08
CA LEU A 86 5.55 -5.06 1.10
C LEU A 86 6.28 -4.52 -0.12
N ARG A 87 5.68 -4.75 -1.30
CA ARG A 87 6.25 -4.28 -2.55
C ARG A 87 6.15 -2.75 -2.64
N PRO A 88 7.26 -2.03 -2.82
CA PRO A 88 7.19 -0.58 -2.96
C PRO A 88 6.65 -0.17 -4.33
N PHE A 89 5.95 0.95 -4.36
CA PHE A 89 5.55 1.62 -5.58
C PHE A 89 6.48 2.80 -5.83
N ARG A 90 6.67 3.15 -7.10
CA ARG A 90 7.33 4.39 -7.45
C ARG A 90 6.32 5.51 -7.37
N ILE A 91 6.77 6.68 -6.95
CA ILE A 91 5.89 7.84 -6.83
C ILE A 91 6.46 9.00 -7.61
N GLU A 92 5.54 9.83 -8.09
CA GLU A 92 5.90 11.08 -8.75
C GLU A 92 4.84 12.12 -8.40
N PRO A 93 5.19 13.42 -8.42
CA PRO A 93 4.20 14.45 -8.17
C PRO A 93 3.11 14.42 -9.23
N ASP A 94 1.88 14.71 -8.80
CA ASP A 94 0.75 14.85 -9.70
C ASP A 94 0.38 16.32 -9.79
N PRO A 95 0.76 17.02 -10.88
CA PRO A 95 0.46 18.45 -10.98
C PRO A 95 -1.02 18.75 -11.10
N ALA A 96 -1.83 17.77 -11.52
CA ALA A 96 -3.27 17.99 -11.65
C ALA A 96 -3.96 18.10 -10.31
N SER A 97 -3.53 17.34 -9.31
CA SER A 97 -4.17 17.32 -7.99
C SER A 97 -3.35 17.99 -6.90
N GLY A 98 -2.05 18.13 -7.12
CA GLY A 98 -1.12 18.57 -6.08
C GLY A 98 -0.67 17.42 -5.18
N GLY A 99 -1.15 16.21 -5.41
CA GLY A 99 -0.73 15.02 -4.69
C GLY A 99 0.33 14.25 -5.46
N TRP A 100 0.16 12.92 -5.52
CA TRP A 100 1.14 12.03 -6.14
C TRP A 100 0.45 10.98 -6.98
N ILE A 101 1.21 10.45 -7.92
CA ILE A 101 0.82 9.25 -8.67
C ILE A 101 1.77 8.14 -8.24
N ALA A 102 1.22 7.05 -7.73
CA ALA A 102 1.98 5.87 -7.37
C ALA A 102 1.86 4.84 -8.48
N ARG A 103 2.99 4.30 -8.93
CA ARG A 103 3.02 3.32 -10.01
C ARG A 103 3.63 2.02 -9.51
N ALA A 104 3.00 0.92 -9.87
CA ALA A 104 3.56 -0.40 -9.60
C ALA A 104 4.88 -0.55 -10.38
N SER A 105 5.86 -1.10 -9.71
CA SER A 105 7.18 -1.38 -10.31
C SER A 105 7.14 -2.62 -11.18
#